data_c3e45f9765f2bbe1343dd80378ac98ae
#
_entry.id   c3e45f9765f2bbe1343dd80378ac98ae
#
_cell.length_a   1.000
_cell.length_b   1.000
_cell.length_c   1.000
_cell.angle_alpha   90.00
_cell.angle_beta   90.00
_cell.angle_gamma   90.00
#
_symmetry.space_group_name_H-M   'P 1'
#
loop_
_entity.id
_entity.type
_entity.pdbx_description
1 polymer ?
#
loop_
_entity_poly.entity_id
_entity_poly.type
_entity_poly.pdbx_seq_one_letter_code
_entity_poly.pdbx_strand_id
1 'polypeptide(L)'
;MKEYNGKPLVEGLLEEIKHVYRSDNRPWVIGYSGGKDSTVVVHLVYQMLKNLRPEERHKTVYIVSSDTLVENPLIKIYLDDMLHLLDKSAKRDSLPISVNKVTPKPDTSFWANVIGRGFPTPRLNGTFRWCTDRLKIAPSGQFVENIIKEQHTEIVFILGVRKAE
;
A
#
# COMPACT_ATOMS: atom_id res chain seq x y z
N MET A 1 -2.98 -16.68 -25.57
CA MET A 1 -3.30 -15.68 -24.53
C MET A 1 -3.09 -16.34 -23.18
N LYS A 2 -2.47 -15.69 -22.17
CA LYS A 2 -2.29 -16.32 -20.85
C LYS A 2 -3.66 -16.43 -20.16
N GLU A 3 -3.92 -17.58 -19.56
CA GLU A 3 -5.18 -17.88 -18.85
C GLU A 3 -4.91 -18.10 -17.34
N TYR A 4 -5.92 -17.82 -16.55
CA TYR A 4 -5.95 -18.06 -15.11
C TYR A 4 -7.33 -18.60 -14.72
N ASN A 5 -7.37 -19.78 -14.09
CA ASN A 5 -8.62 -20.46 -13.74
C ASN A 5 -9.59 -20.64 -14.94
N GLY A 6 -9.07 -20.95 -16.16
CA GLY A 6 -9.85 -21.15 -17.36
C GLY A 6 -10.44 -19.89 -18.00
N LYS A 7 -10.01 -18.70 -17.54
CA LYS A 7 -10.42 -17.39 -18.08
C LYS A 7 -9.20 -16.61 -18.57
N PRO A 8 -9.39 -15.57 -19.39
CA PRO A 8 -8.32 -14.61 -19.66
C PRO A 8 -7.68 -14.11 -18.37
N LEU A 9 -6.35 -14.02 -18.32
CA LEU A 9 -5.57 -13.81 -17.09
C LEU A 9 -6.14 -12.69 -16.19
N VAL A 10 -6.43 -11.52 -16.76
CA VAL A 10 -6.92 -10.37 -15.98
C VAL A 10 -8.32 -10.63 -15.42
N GLU A 11 -9.19 -11.22 -16.22
CA GLU A 11 -10.56 -11.55 -15.79
C GLU A 11 -10.57 -12.58 -14.66
N GLY A 12 -9.78 -13.65 -14.80
CA GLY A 12 -9.65 -14.67 -13.76
C GLY A 12 -9.09 -14.10 -12.44
N LEU A 13 -8.09 -13.18 -12.52
CA LEU A 13 -7.56 -12.50 -11.35
C LEU A 13 -8.59 -11.57 -10.69
N LEU A 14 -9.36 -10.82 -11.47
CA LEU A 14 -10.41 -9.94 -10.92
C LEU A 14 -11.50 -10.74 -10.19
N GLU A 15 -11.90 -11.90 -10.71
CA GLU A 15 -12.87 -12.78 -10.06
C GLU A 15 -12.32 -13.36 -8.74
N GLU A 16 -11.06 -13.76 -8.71
CA GLU A 16 -10.42 -14.22 -7.47
C GLU A 16 -10.34 -13.12 -6.43
N ILE A 17 -9.86 -11.91 -6.78
CA ILE A 17 -9.81 -10.76 -5.90
C ILE A 17 -11.20 -10.42 -5.37
N LYS A 18 -12.22 -10.46 -6.22
CA LYS A 18 -13.61 -10.24 -5.85
C LYS A 18 -14.13 -11.28 -4.86
N HIS A 19 -13.79 -12.55 -5.08
CA HIS A 19 -14.15 -13.63 -4.17
C HIS A 19 -13.54 -13.40 -2.78
N VAL A 20 -12.24 -13.09 -2.72
CA VAL A 20 -11.54 -12.78 -1.46
C VAL A 20 -12.10 -11.50 -0.81
N TYR A 21 -12.44 -10.47 -1.60
CA TYR A 21 -13.05 -9.24 -1.07
C TYR A 21 -14.38 -9.50 -0.38
N ARG A 22 -15.20 -10.41 -0.92
CA ARG A 22 -16.53 -10.75 -0.37
C ARG A 22 -16.50 -11.75 0.78
N SER A 23 -15.35 -12.41 1.04
CA SER A 23 -15.28 -13.50 2.02
C SER A 23 -15.41 -13.01 3.47
N ASP A 24 -15.13 -11.73 3.75
CA ASP A 24 -15.19 -11.14 5.09
C ASP A 24 -15.43 -9.61 5.04
N ASN A 25 -15.48 -9.00 6.23
CA ASN A 25 -15.69 -7.55 6.40
C ASN A 25 -14.43 -6.81 6.84
N ARG A 26 -13.27 -7.49 6.92
CA ARG A 26 -12.02 -6.87 7.34
C ARG A 26 -11.57 -5.82 6.32
N PRO A 27 -11.23 -4.60 6.74
CA PRO A 27 -10.70 -3.59 5.83
C PRO A 27 -9.38 -4.06 5.20
N TRP A 28 -9.15 -3.65 3.97
CA TRP A 28 -7.92 -3.95 3.26
C TRP A 28 -6.93 -2.81 3.37
N VAL A 29 -5.66 -3.14 3.60
CA VAL A 29 -4.55 -2.19 3.58
C VAL A 29 -3.58 -2.62 2.49
N ILE A 30 -3.38 -1.80 1.47
CA ILE A 30 -2.49 -2.07 0.34
C ILE A 30 -1.25 -1.21 0.47
N GLY A 31 -0.08 -1.84 0.55
CA GLY A 31 1.21 -1.14 0.50
C GLY A 31 1.51 -0.65 -0.91
N TYR A 32 1.69 0.67 -1.07
CA TYR A 32 1.95 1.30 -2.35
C TYR A 32 3.30 2.03 -2.35
N SER A 33 4.22 1.58 -3.20
CA SER A 33 5.56 2.17 -3.34
C SER A 33 5.75 3.00 -4.61
N GLY A 34 4.72 3.11 -5.45
CA GLY A 34 4.84 3.70 -6.79
C GLY A 34 5.56 2.81 -7.80
N GLY A 35 6.07 1.65 -7.38
CA GLY A 35 6.69 0.67 -8.26
C GLY A 35 5.65 -0.14 -9.07
N LYS A 36 6.10 -0.78 -10.14
CA LYS A 36 5.24 -1.53 -11.06
C LYS A 36 4.36 -2.59 -10.37
N ASP A 37 4.93 -3.35 -9.43
CA ASP A 37 4.24 -4.47 -8.81
C ASP A 37 3.13 -3.99 -7.87
N SER A 38 3.39 -2.99 -7.03
CA SER A 38 2.36 -2.36 -6.18
C SER A 38 1.31 -1.61 -6.99
N THR A 39 1.68 -1.01 -8.12
CA THR A 39 0.74 -0.34 -9.03
C THR A 39 -0.23 -1.32 -9.68
N VAL A 40 0.25 -2.51 -10.09
CA VAL A 40 -0.60 -3.56 -10.64
C VAL A 40 -1.64 -4.01 -9.60
N VAL A 41 -1.21 -4.25 -8.35
CA VAL A 41 -2.13 -4.65 -7.27
C VAL A 41 -3.20 -3.58 -7.03
N VAL A 42 -2.80 -2.32 -6.87
CA VAL A 42 -3.74 -1.21 -6.69
C VAL A 42 -4.70 -1.11 -7.87
N HIS A 43 -4.20 -1.23 -9.11
CA HIS A 43 -5.04 -1.17 -10.31
C HIS A 43 -6.06 -2.31 -10.37
N LEU A 44 -5.66 -3.54 -10.07
CA LEU A 44 -6.58 -4.69 -10.06
C LEU A 44 -7.67 -4.53 -8.99
N VAL A 45 -7.31 -4.09 -7.79
CA VAL A 45 -8.30 -3.83 -6.72
C VAL A 45 -9.23 -2.67 -7.10
N TYR A 46 -8.70 -1.60 -7.69
CA TYR A 46 -9.49 -0.47 -8.20
C TYR A 46 -10.51 -0.94 -9.25
N GLN A 47 -10.08 -1.71 -10.25
CA GLN A 47 -10.96 -2.27 -11.29
C GLN A 47 -12.00 -3.21 -10.71
N MET A 48 -11.61 -4.08 -9.79
CA MET A 48 -12.53 -4.96 -9.08
C MET A 48 -13.63 -4.16 -8.37
N LEU A 49 -13.25 -3.15 -7.57
CA LEU A 49 -14.21 -2.29 -6.88
C LEU A 49 -15.13 -1.54 -7.84
N LYS A 50 -14.60 -1.06 -8.96
CA LYS A 50 -15.38 -0.36 -9.99
C LYS A 50 -16.43 -1.29 -10.64
N ASN A 51 -16.11 -2.57 -10.79
CA ASN A 51 -17.00 -3.59 -11.35
C ASN A 51 -18.02 -4.14 -10.32
N LEU A 52 -17.88 -3.82 -9.03
CA LEU A 52 -18.87 -4.16 -8.01
C LEU A 52 -20.02 -3.17 -8.01
N ARG A 53 -21.22 -3.67 -7.68
CA ARG A 53 -22.37 -2.80 -7.39
C ARG A 53 -22.08 -1.98 -6.11
N PRO A 54 -22.63 -0.78 -5.97
CA PRO A 54 -22.42 0.06 -4.78
C PRO A 54 -22.68 -0.67 -3.44
N GLU A 55 -23.72 -1.49 -3.38
CA GLU A 55 -24.11 -2.24 -2.18
C GLU A 55 -23.10 -3.32 -1.77
N GLU A 56 -22.28 -3.75 -2.71
CA GLU A 56 -21.24 -4.77 -2.48
C GLU A 56 -19.92 -4.16 -1.99
N ARG A 57 -19.78 -2.84 -2.03
CA ARG A 57 -18.58 -2.09 -1.61
C ARG A 57 -18.61 -1.79 -0.11
N HIS A 58 -18.69 -2.82 0.72
CA HIS A 58 -19.04 -2.73 2.14
C HIS A 58 -17.88 -2.41 3.08
N LYS A 59 -16.62 -2.47 2.60
CA LYS A 59 -15.43 -2.22 3.44
C LYS A 59 -14.46 -1.24 2.79
N THR A 60 -13.75 -0.50 3.63
CA THR A 60 -12.75 0.46 3.18
C THR A 60 -11.47 -0.24 2.73
N VAL A 61 -10.90 0.25 1.63
CA VAL A 61 -9.59 -0.14 1.13
C VAL A 61 -8.62 1.03 1.35
N TYR A 62 -7.65 0.85 2.23
CA TYR A 62 -6.61 1.84 2.49
C TYR A 62 -5.42 1.60 1.58
N ILE A 63 -5.01 2.62 0.84
CA ILE A 63 -3.74 2.63 0.09
C ILE A 63 -2.75 3.41 0.93
N VAL A 64 -1.66 2.75 1.36
CA VAL A 64 -0.66 3.33 2.26
C VAL A 64 0.69 3.41 1.58
N SER A 65 1.23 4.61 1.50
CA SER A 65 2.56 4.87 0.98
C SER A 65 3.46 5.48 2.04
N SER A 66 4.70 4.96 2.17
CA SER A 66 5.69 5.48 3.12
C SER A 66 6.59 6.48 2.43
N ASP A 67 6.58 7.73 2.91
CA ASP A 67 7.57 8.75 2.54
C ASP A 67 8.68 8.76 3.62
N THR A 68 9.86 8.30 3.24
CA THR A 68 11.01 8.21 4.15
C THR A 68 11.65 9.56 4.47
N LEU A 69 11.22 10.64 3.79
CA LEU A 69 11.76 12.01 3.84
C LEU A 69 13.19 12.14 3.31
N VAL A 70 13.71 11.10 2.66
CA VAL A 70 15.06 11.07 2.03
C VAL A 70 15.03 10.43 0.64
N GLU A 71 13.85 10.33 0.05
CA GLU A 71 13.71 9.85 -1.33
C GLU A 71 14.25 10.88 -2.33
N ASN A 72 14.64 10.41 -3.52
CA ASN A 72 14.98 11.30 -4.63
C ASN A 72 13.80 12.25 -4.92
N PRO A 73 14.03 13.58 -5.07
CA PRO A 73 12.95 14.53 -5.30
C PRO A 73 12.03 14.19 -6.47
N LEU A 74 12.56 13.64 -7.57
CA LEU A 74 11.75 13.21 -8.72
C LEU A 74 10.82 12.04 -8.37
N ILE A 75 11.32 11.08 -7.60
CA ILE A 75 10.52 9.94 -7.14
C ILE A 75 9.42 10.42 -6.18
N LYS A 76 9.75 11.36 -5.29
CA LYS A 76 8.78 11.95 -4.38
C LYS A 76 7.66 12.67 -5.13
N ILE A 77 8.00 13.54 -6.08
CA ILE A 77 7.00 14.27 -6.91
C ILE A 77 6.12 13.26 -7.64
N TYR A 78 6.71 12.27 -8.33
CA TYR A 78 5.96 11.24 -9.02
C TYR A 78 4.99 10.49 -8.09
N LEU A 79 5.45 10.11 -6.90
CA LEU A 79 4.63 9.39 -5.93
C LEU A 79 3.47 10.26 -5.42
N ASP A 80 3.73 11.53 -5.10
CA ASP A 80 2.71 12.48 -4.65
C ASP A 80 1.65 12.71 -5.74
N ASP A 81 2.05 12.85 -7.00
CA ASP A 81 1.15 12.99 -8.15
C ASP A 81 0.27 11.74 -8.32
N MET A 82 0.87 10.55 -8.21
CA MET A 82 0.15 9.29 -8.34
C MET A 82 -0.85 9.08 -7.19
N LEU A 83 -0.49 9.40 -5.96
CA LEU A 83 -1.39 9.32 -4.81
C LEU A 83 -2.55 10.31 -4.96
N HIS A 84 -2.28 11.54 -5.41
CA HIS A 84 -3.31 12.54 -5.70
C HIS A 84 -4.27 12.06 -6.81
N LEU A 85 -3.74 11.49 -7.89
CA LEU A 85 -4.53 10.94 -8.99
C LEU A 85 -5.43 9.78 -8.51
N LEU A 86 -4.90 8.88 -7.68
CA LEU A 86 -5.66 7.78 -7.10
C LEU A 86 -6.80 8.29 -6.22
N ASP A 87 -6.54 9.22 -5.31
CA ASP A 87 -7.54 9.82 -4.43
C ASP A 87 -8.65 10.52 -5.24
N LYS A 88 -8.26 11.36 -6.21
CA LYS A 88 -9.20 12.05 -7.10
C LYS A 88 -10.06 11.07 -7.89
N SER A 89 -9.45 10.01 -8.43
CA SER A 89 -10.16 8.98 -9.21
C SER A 89 -11.12 8.18 -8.34
N ALA A 90 -10.69 7.79 -7.13
CA ALA A 90 -11.53 7.07 -6.18
C ALA A 90 -12.77 7.88 -5.78
N LYS A 91 -12.59 9.16 -5.51
CA LYS A 91 -13.70 10.09 -5.20
C LYS A 91 -14.66 10.26 -6.38
N ARG A 92 -14.12 10.45 -7.59
CA ARG A 92 -14.95 10.56 -8.83
C ARG A 92 -15.80 9.32 -9.05
N ASP A 93 -15.23 8.12 -8.85
CA ASP A 93 -15.90 6.84 -9.11
C ASP A 93 -16.66 6.33 -7.85
N SER A 94 -16.75 7.14 -6.78
CA SER A 94 -17.42 6.82 -5.50
C SER A 94 -16.98 5.47 -4.92
N LEU A 95 -15.67 5.19 -4.94
CA LEU A 95 -15.09 3.96 -4.41
C LEU A 95 -14.69 4.14 -2.93
N PRO A 96 -14.85 3.10 -2.09
CA PRO A 96 -14.45 3.13 -0.68
C PRO A 96 -12.92 3.00 -0.52
N ILE A 97 -12.18 3.86 -1.20
CA ILE A 97 -10.71 3.89 -1.17
C ILE A 97 -10.26 5.12 -0.38
N SER A 98 -9.38 4.91 0.58
CA SER A 98 -8.71 5.97 1.35
C SER A 98 -7.22 5.95 1.04
N VAL A 99 -6.69 7.05 0.53
CA VAL A 99 -5.26 7.17 0.16
C VAL A 99 -4.51 7.88 1.28
N ASN A 100 -3.46 7.25 1.80
CA ASN A 100 -2.73 7.72 2.96
C ASN A 100 -1.23 7.70 2.73
N LYS A 101 -0.56 8.76 3.15
CA LYS A 101 0.89 8.85 3.16
C LYS A 101 1.37 8.89 4.61
N VAL A 102 2.28 7.98 4.97
CA VAL A 102 2.86 7.89 6.31
C VAL A 102 4.33 8.30 6.28
N THR A 103 4.77 8.93 7.35
CA THR A 103 6.14 9.40 7.52
C THR A 103 6.72 8.92 8.85
N PRO A 104 8.03 8.73 8.96
CA PRO A 104 8.66 8.45 10.24
C PRO A 104 8.49 9.64 11.20
N LYS A 105 8.45 9.36 12.50
CA LYS A 105 8.48 10.40 13.53
C LYS A 105 9.79 11.18 13.45
N PRO A 106 9.82 12.48 13.85
CA PRO A 106 11.02 13.29 13.79
C PRO A 106 12.25 12.68 14.46
N ASP A 107 12.06 12.07 15.64
CA ASP A 107 13.09 11.40 16.42
C ASP A 107 13.60 10.08 15.84
N THR A 108 12.84 9.48 14.91
CA THR A 108 13.20 8.24 14.19
C THR A 108 13.48 8.49 12.72
N SER A 109 13.55 9.75 12.29
CA SER A 109 13.89 10.12 10.91
C SER A 109 15.31 9.64 10.52
N PHE A 110 15.60 9.63 9.22
CA PHE A 110 16.93 9.25 8.73
C PHE A 110 18.03 10.07 9.39
N TRP A 111 17.90 11.39 9.43
CA TRP A 111 18.91 12.29 9.98
C TRP A 111 19.05 12.15 11.49
N ALA A 112 17.97 11.95 12.22
CA ALA A 112 18.02 11.69 13.66
C ALA A 112 18.77 10.39 13.98
N ASN A 113 18.66 9.37 13.15
CA ASN A 113 19.41 8.12 13.34
C ASN A 113 20.88 8.24 12.93
N VAL A 114 21.19 8.86 11.79
CA VAL A 114 22.58 8.96 11.30
C VAL A 114 23.38 9.97 12.13
N ILE A 115 22.87 11.19 12.27
CA ILE A 115 23.57 12.27 12.97
C ILE A 115 23.39 12.17 14.48
N GLY A 116 22.15 12.00 14.95
CA GLY A 116 21.82 12.01 16.37
C GLY A 116 22.25 10.76 17.13
N ARG A 117 22.12 9.57 16.49
CA ARG A 117 22.41 8.27 17.13
C ARG A 117 23.66 7.57 16.61
N GLY A 118 24.35 8.15 15.61
CA GLY A 118 25.56 7.56 15.04
C GLY A 118 25.33 6.25 14.27
N PHE A 119 24.13 6.02 13.74
CA PHE A 119 23.87 4.80 12.97
C PHE A 119 24.67 4.83 11.66
N PRO A 120 25.27 3.70 11.25
CA PRO A 120 25.96 3.63 9.98
C PRO A 120 24.99 3.87 8.83
N THR A 121 25.49 4.49 7.75
CA THR A 121 24.71 4.65 6.52
C THR A 121 24.28 3.28 5.98
N PRO A 122 23.05 3.16 5.44
CA PRO A 122 22.57 1.89 4.88
C PRO A 122 23.50 1.39 3.77
N ARG A 123 23.88 0.11 3.83
CA ARG A 123 24.72 -0.55 2.81
C ARG A 123 23.87 -1.51 2.00
N LEU A 124 24.14 -1.61 0.69
CA LEU A 124 23.40 -2.51 -0.22
C LEU A 124 23.48 -3.99 0.19
N ASN A 125 24.63 -4.43 0.71
CA ASN A 125 24.91 -5.82 1.08
C ASN A 125 24.92 -6.05 2.59
N GLY A 126 24.33 -5.14 3.39
CA GLY A 126 24.32 -5.25 4.84
C GLY A 126 23.07 -5.95 5.38
N THR A 127 23.25 -6.77 6.40
CA THR A 127 22.15 -7.36 7.18
C THR A 127 21.41 -6.32 8.05
N PHE A 128 22.07 -5.21 8.36
CA PHE A 128 21.54 -4.14 9.21
C PHE A 128 20.75 -3.11 8.37
N ARG A 129 19.49 -3.42 8.12
CA ARG A 129 18.56 -2.60 7.34
C ARG A 129 17.66 -1.72 8.22
N TRP A 130 18.21 -1.03 9.18
CA TRP A 130 17.47 -0.16 10.09
C TRP A 130 16.58 0.87 9.39
N CYS A 131 16.98 1.32 8.19
CA CYS A 131 16.20 2.28 7.40
C CYS A 131 14.85 1.67 6.95
N THR A 132 14.80 0.38 6.60
CA THR A 132 13.55 -0.29 6.24
C THR A 132 12.62 -0.35 7.45
N ASP A 133 13.14 -0.78 8.59
CA ASP A 133 12.34 -0.94 9.82
C ASP A 133 11.80 0.40 10.32
N ARG A 134 12.66 1.40 10.45
CA ARG A 134 12.30 2.69 11.07
C ARG A 134 11.59 3.66 10.16
N LEU A 135 11.91 3.64 8.85
CA LEU A 135 11.37 4.63 7.91
C LEU A 135 10.18 4.13 7.10
N LYS A 136 9.98 2.80 7.02
CA LYS A 136 8.87 2.20 6.24
C LYS A 136 7.96 1.32 7.10
N ILE A 137 8.52 0.28 7.77
CA ILE A 137 7.71 -0.68 8.52
C ILE A 137 7.05 -0.03 9.74
N ALA A 138 7.80 0.69 10.57
CA ALA A 138 7.26 1.29 11.78
C ALA A 138 6.15 2.32 11.51
N PRO A 139 6.28 3.29 10.57
CA PRO A 139 5.18 4.21 10.25
C PRO A 139 3.95 3.50 9.68
N SER A 140 4.15 2.51 8.81
CA SER A 140 3.03 1.73 8.25
C SER A 140 2.36 0.87 9.32
N GLY A 141 3.14 0.24 10.21
CA GLY A 141 2.62 -0.52 11.35
C GLY A 141 1.79 0.34 12.29
N GLN A 142 2.27 1.54 12.63
CA GLN A 142 1.52 2.49 13.46
C GLN A 142 0.19 2.89 12.82
N PHE A 143 0.17 3.11 11.51
CA PHE A 143 -1.06 3.40 10.77
C PHE A 143 -2.05 2.23 10.84
N VAL A 144 -1.57 1.00 10.62
CA VAL A 144 -2.39 -0.23 10.73
C VAL A 144 -2.94 -0.41 12.15
N GLU A 145 -2.10 -0.24 13.17
CA GLU A 145 -2.53 -0.32 14.57
C GLU A 145 -3.65 0.68 14.91
N ASN A 146 -3.57 1.90 14.35
CA ASN A 146 -4.59 2.91 14.55
C ASN A 146 -5.92 2.46 13.93
N ILE A 147 -5.92 1.92 12.71
CA ILE A 147 -7.14 1.38 12.07
C ILE A 147 -7.73 0.25 12.92
N ILE A 148 -6.91 -0.69 13.39
CA ILE A 148 -7.36 -1.82 14.22
C ILE A 148 -8.01 -1.30 15.51
N LYS A 149 -7.40 -0.31 16.16
CA LYS A 149 -7.94 0.29 17.40
C LYS A 149 -9.24 1.06 17.17
N GLU A 150 -9.31 1.83 16.07
CA GLU A 150 -10.50 2.64 15.74
C GLU A 150 -11.68 1.80 15.30
N GLN A 151 -11.44 0.74 14.55
CA GLN A 151 -12.50 -0.09 13.99
C GLN A 151 -12.77 -1.37 14.79
N HIS A 152 -11.95 -1.65 15.80
CA HIS A 152 -12.03 -2.87 16.63
C HIS A 152 -12.09 -4.16 15.80
N THR A 153 -11.31 -4.21 14.71
CA THR A 153 -11.29 -5.34 13.77
C THR A 153 -9.88 -5.65 13.28
N GLU A 154 -9.69 -6.87 12.81
CA GLU A 154 -8.48 -7.25 12.07
C GLU A 154 -8.44 -6.58 10.68
N ILE A 155 -7.28 -6.55 10.05
CA ILE A 155 -7.10 -6.07 8.68
C ILE A 155 -6.55 -7.18 7.77
N VAL A 156 -6.75 -7.02 6.46
CA VAL A 156 -6.04 -7.80 5.44
C VAL A 156 -4.96 -6.91 4.82
N PHE A 157 -3.69 -7.26 5.02
CA PHE A 157 -2.58 -6.51 4.47
C PHE A 157 -2.14 -7.11 3.12
N ILE A 158 -2.10 -6.28 2.07
CA ILE A 158 -1.84 -6.71 0.69
C ILE A 158 -0.56 -6.06 0.18
N LEU A 159 0.35 -6.87 -0.33
CA LEU A 159 1.60 -6.43 -0.92
C LEU A 159 1.78 -6.99 -2.33
N GLY A 160 2.32 -6.16 -3.23
CA GLY A 160 2.75 -6.59 -4.55
C GLY A 160 4.13 -7.20 -4.49
N VAL A 161 4.22 -8.53 -4.51
CA VAL A 161 5.47 -9.30 -4.55
C VAL A 161 5.50 -10.22 -5.75
N ARG A 162 6.71 -10.54 -6.25
CA ARG A 162 6.87 -11.51 -7.32
C ARG A 162 7.05 -12.90 -6.74
N LYS A 163 6.53 -13.92 -7.44
CA LYS A 163 6.66 -15.33 -7.03
C LYS A 163 8.12 -15.81 -6.91
N ALA A 164 9.08 -15.13 -7.55
CA ALA A 164 10.51 -15.47 -7.55
C ALA A 164 11.31 -14.67 -6.49
N GLU A 165 10.67 -13.85 -5.74
CA GLU A 165 11.20 -13.10 -4.60
C GLU A 165 10.57 -13.64 -3.31
#